data_a297748525230fe8f054d641fcc5dbe6
#
_entry.id   a297748525230fe8f054d641fcc5dbe6
#
_cell.length_a   1.000
_cell.length_b   1.000
_cell.length_c   1.000
_cell.angle_alpha   90.00
_cell.angle_beta   90.00
_cell.angle_gamma   90.00
#
_symmetry.space_group_name_H-M   'P 1'
#
loop_
_entity.id
_entity.type
_entity.pdbx_description
1 polymer ?
#
loop_
_entity_poly.entity_id
_entity_poly.type
_entity_poly.pdbx_seq_one_letter_code
_entity_poly.pdbx_strand_id
1 'polypeptide(L)'
;MLKEVDILLIALTSPIKIGVYENSKLIESIESEEKSSDILPIIFKDLQEKYRLQKLFYANGPGSFMAIKVAYIFLKSLSILKNIPLFATDAFYFNKNGPIKAIGKLHFVKIASEIKTQKLETAPEVIFRLPDVLDYNEFSTEAAPLYMIGAVGQ
;
A
#
# COMPACT_ATOMS: atom_id res chain seq x y z
N MET A 1 -10.59 -10.55 -25.20
CA MET A 1 -11.18 -10.32 -23.87
C MET A 1 -10.09 -10.09 -22.86
N LEU A 2 -10.23 -9.07 -22.03
CA LEU A 2 -9.20 -8.73 -21.03
C LEU A 2 -9.24 -9.69 -19.85
N LYS A 3 -8.06 -10.04 -19.32
CA LYS A 3 -7.95 -10.81 -18.08
C LYS A 3 -8.50 -10.02 -16.92
N GLU A 4 -9.19 -10.68 -16.02
CA GLU A 4 -9.66 -10.10 -14.78
C GLU A 4 -8.56 -10.22 -13.73
N VAL A 5 -8.18 -9.09 -13.15
CA VAL A 5 -7.07 -9.03 -12.20
C VAL A 5 -7.41 -8.17 -11.00
N ASP A 6 -6.67 -8.40 -9.92
CA ASP A 6 -6.68 -7.54 -8.74
C ASP A 6 -5.36 -6.77 -8.71
N ILE A 7 -5.40 -5.55 -8.18
CA ILE A 7 -4.23 -4.68 -8.13
C ILE A 7 -3.89 -4.38 -6.67
N LEU A 8 -2.61 -4.53 -6.31
CA LEU A 8 -2.10 -4.13 -5.00
C LEU A 8 -1.12 -2.99 -5.16
N LEU A 9 -1.31 -1.92 -4.40
CA LEU A 9 -0.43 -0.75 -4.38
C LEU A 9 0.27 -0.63 -3.03
N ILE A 10 1.60 -0.57 -3.05
CA ILE A 10 2.42 -0.22 -1.90
C ILE A 10 3.15 1.08 -2.26
N ALA A 11 2.68 2.20 -1.70
CA ALA A 11 3.20 3.51 -2.05
C ALA A 11 3.60 4.31 -0.81
N LEU A 12 4.07 3.63 0.22
CA LEU A 12 4.46 4.26 1.49
C LEU A 12 5.85 4.89 1.42
N THR A 13 6.69 4.34 0.57
CA THR A 13 8.06 4.80 0.35
C THR A 13 8.37 4.68 -1.15
N SER A 14 9.50 5.26 -1.57
CA SER A 14 10.01 5.09 -2.92
C SER A 14 11.01 3.93 -2.96
N PRO A 15 11.00 3.07 -3.99
CA PRO A 15 10.05 3.10 -5.11
C PRO A 15 8.66 2.60 -4.70
N ILE A 16 7.63 3.11 -5.36
CA ILE A 16 6.30 2.55 -5.21
C ILE A 16 6.25 1.22 -5.95
N LYS A 17 5.42 0.32 -5.45
CA LYS A 17 5.31 -1.03 -6.01
C LYS A 17 3.85 -1.33 -6.30
N ILE A 18 3.60 -1.88 -7.48
CA ILE A 18 2.27 -2.28 -7.90
C ILE A 18 2.33 -3.74 -8.34
N GLY A 19 1.47 -4.56 -7.74
CA GLY A 19 1.33 -5.97 -8.12
C GLY A 19 0.03 -6.20 -8.87
N VAL A 20 0.11 -6.99 -9.92
CA VAL A 20 -1.05 -7.45 -10.68
C VAL A 20 -1.24 -8.91 -10.37
N TYR A 21 -2.44 -9.27 -9.90
CA TYR A 21 -2.74 -10.62 -9.43
C TYR A 21 -3.89 -11.23 -10.23
N GLU A 22 -3.68 -12.44 -10.71
CA GLU A 22 -4.73 -13.22 -11.35
C GLU A 22 -4.98 -14.46 -10.50
N ASN A 23 -6.22 -14.67 -10.06
CA ASN A 23 -6.57 -15.77 -9.15
C ASN A 23 -5.63 -15.81 -7.94
N SER A 24 -5.40 -14.65 -7.34
CA SER A 24 -4.56 -14.45 -6.15
C SER A 24 -3.06 -14.64 -6.38
N LYS A 25 -2.62 -14.91 -7.60
CA LYS A 25 -1.20 -15.11 -7.91
C LYS A 25 -0.62 -13.90 -8.62
N LEU A 26 0.57 -13.49 -8.20
CA LEU A 26 1.28 -12.36 -8.82
C LEU A 26 1.69 -12.74 -10.24
N ILE A 27 1.21 -11.97 -11.23
CA ILE A 27 1.55 -12.20 -12.64
C ILE A 27 2.39 -11.08 -13.24
N GLU A 28 2.36 -9.89 -12.62
CA GLU A 28 3.15 -8.76 -13.10
C GLU A 28 3.46 -7.84 -11.92
N SER A 29 4.65 -7.24 -11.92
CA SER A 29 5.01 -6.24 -10.92
C SER A 29 5.57 -4.99 -11.60
N ILE A 30 5.27 -3.83 -11.04
CA ILE A 30 5.70 -2.54 -11.55
C ILE A 30 6.32 -1.77 -10.41
N GLU A 31 7.46 -1.15 -10.66
CA GLU A 31 8.10 -0.25 -9.68
C GLU A 31 8.35 1.10 -10.33
N SER A 32 8.28 2.17 -9.54
CA SER A 32 8.60 3.50 -10.03
C SER A 32 9.13 4.36 -8.89
N GLU A 33 10.16 5.13 -9.17
CA GLU A 33 10.70 6.11 -8.23
C GLU A 33 10.09 7.49 -8.47
N GLU A 34 9.21 7.61 -9.46
CA GLU A 34 8.54 8.87 -9.75
C GLU A 34 7.48 9.18 -8.69
N LYS A 35 7.11 10.45 -8.61
CA LYS A 35 6.12 10.94 -7.66
C LYS A 35 4.77 10.26 -7.90
N SER A 36 4.16 9.73 -6.84
CA SER A 36 2.90 8.99 -6.95
C SER A 36 1.79 9.80 -7.62
N SER A 37 1.67 11.09 -7.29
CA SER A 37 0.64 11.93 -7.89
C SER A 37 0.79 12.06 -9.40
N ASP A 38 2.00 11.94 -9.92
CA ASP A 38 2.27 12.04 -11.36
C ASP A 38 2.17 10.70 -12.05
N ILE A 39 2.65 9.63 -11.41
CA ILE A 39 2.82 8.34 -12.10
C ILE A 39 1.62 7.41 -11.95
N LEU A 40 0.86 7.47 -10.84
CA LEU A 40 -0.27 6.57 -10.64
C LEU A 40 -1.32 6.68 -11.74
N PRO A 41 -1.74 7.89 -12.16
CA PRO A 41 -2.71 7.98 -13.25
C PRO A 41 -2.22 7.33 -14.54
N ILE A 42 -0.93 7.44 -14.85
CA ILE A 42 -0.33 6.88 -16.06
C ILE A 42 -0.31 5.36 -15.98
N ILE A 43 0.18 4.81 -14.88
CA ILE A 43 0.28 3.35 -14.68
C ILE A 43 -1.11 2.72 -14.70
N PHE A 44 -2.07 3.30 -14.00
CA PHE A 44 -3.42 2.73 -13.92
C PHE A 44 -4.19 2.86 -15.23
N LYS A 45 -3.90 3.88 -16.02
CA LYS A 45 -4.46 3.98 -17.37
C LYS A 45 -3.99 2.79 -18.21
N ASP A 46 -2.68 2.51 -18.19
CA ASP A 46 -2.10 1.37 -18.89
C ASP A 46 -2.72 0.06 -18.41
N LEU A 47 -2.85 -0.12 -17.09
CA LEU A 47 -3.41 -1.34 -16.52
C LEU A 47 -4.87 -1.54 -16.93
N GLN A 48 -5.65 -0.48 -17.00
CA GLN A 48 -7.06 -0.56 -17.43
C GLN A 48 -7.20 -0.87 -18.92
N GLU A 49 -6.24 -0.51 -19.73
CA GLU A 49 -6.22 -0.88 -21.14
C GLU A 49 -5.84 -2.35 -21.35
N LYS A 50 -5.04 -2.89 -20.44
CA LYS A 50 -4.47 -4.22 -20.52
C LYS A 50 -5.30 -5.28 -19.81
N TYR A 51 -5.97 -4.88 -18.73
CA TYR A 51 -6.70 -5.78 -17.84
C TYR A 51 -8.06 -5.22 -17.44
N ARG A 52 -8.93 -6.11 -16.98
CA ARG A 52 -10.16 -5.71 -16.30
C ARG A 52 -9.90 -5.76 -14.79
N LEU A 53 -9.91 -4.61 -14.14
CA LEU A 53 -9.64 -4.53 -12.71
C LEU A 53 -10.87 -4.96 -11.91
N GLN A 54 -10.70 -5.92 -11.00
CA GLN A 54 -11.79 -6.48 -10.19
C GLN A 54 -11.81 -5.94 -8.78
N LYS A 55 -10.64 -5.84 -8.14
CA LYS A 55 -10.49 -5.37 -6.77
C LYS A 55 -9.21 -4.58 -6.66
N LEU A 56 -9.23 -3.58 -5.78
CA LEU A 56 -8.06 -2.77 -5.46
C LEU A 56 -7.65 -3.03 -4.02
N PHE A 57 -6.35 -3.17 -3.80
CA PHE A 57 -5.76 -3.40 -2.49
C PHE A 57 -4.62 -2.41 -2.29
N TYR A 58 -4.42 -1.95 -1.05
CA TYR A 58 -3.26 -1.11 -0.78
C TYR A 58 -2.81 -1.20 0.68
N ALA A 59 -1.56 -0.80 0.90
CA ALA A 59 -1.01 -0.64 2.24
C ALA A 59 -1.46 0.75 2.74
N ASN A 60 -2.28 0.77 3.79
CA ASN A 60 -2.89 2.04 4.24
C ASN A 60 -2.11 2.74 5.36
N GLY A 61 -0.88 2.31 5.61
CA GLY A 61 -0.02 2.91 6.62
C GLY A 61 0.32 1.95 7.75
N PRO A 62 1.05 2.42 8.76
CA PRO A 62 1.59 3.78 8.90
C PRO A 62 2.78 4.02 7.96
N GLY A 63 3.14 5.29 7.77
CA GLY A 63 4.23 5.69 6.91
C GLY A 63 4.15 7.18 6.58
N SER A 64 4.67 7.58 5.44
CA SER A 64 4.60 8.96 4.99
C SER A 64 3.15 9.41 4.84
N PHE A 65 2.77 10.46 5.58
CA PHE A 65 1.42 11.02 5.55
C PHE A 65 0.97 11.36 4.13
N MET A 66 1.82 12.09 3.40
CA MET A 66 1.46 12.53 2.04
C MET A 66 1.36 11.36 1.07
N ALA A 67 2.25 10.38 1.18
CA ALA A 67 2.22 9.21 0.31
C ALA A 67 0.94 8.40 0.53
N ILE A 68 0.56 8.20 1.78
CA ILE A 68 -0.67 7.48 2.13
C ILE A 68 -1.90 8.22 1.61
N LYS A 69 -1.92 9.54 1.79
CA LYS A 69 -3.03 10.39 1.36
C LYS A 69 -3.21 10.33 -0.15
N VAL A 70 -2.14 10.48 -0.90
CA VAL A 70 -2.16 10.44 -2.38
C VAL A 70 -2.67 9.08 -2.86
N ALA A 71 -2.14 8.00 -2.31
CA ALA A 71 -2.54 6.65 -2.69
C ALA A 71 -4.04 6.42 -2.41
N TYR A 72 -4.49 6.80 -1.22
CA TYR A 72 -5.89 6.61 -0.84
C TYR A 72 -6.83 7.40 -1.74
N ILE A 73 -6.56 8.69 -1.93
CA ILE A 73 -7.42 9.55 -2.75
C ILE A 73 -7.50 9.00 -4.17
N PHE A 74 -6.38 8.59 -4.74
CA PHE A 74 -6.35 8.03 -6.08
C PHE A 74 -7.18 6.75 -6.18
N LEU A 75 -6.92 5.78 -5.30
CA LEU A 75 -7.58 4.48 -5.34
C LEU A 75 -9.05 4.59 -4.97
N LYS A 76 -9.40 5.44 -4.00
CA LYS A 76 -10.80 5.63 -3.61
C LYS A 76 -11.60 6.26 -4.75
N SER A 77 -11.01 7.24 -5.43
CA SER A 77 -11.65 7.85 -6.60
C SER A 77 -11.88 6.82 -7.70
N LEU A 78 -10.89 6.01 -7.99
CA LEU A 78 -11.00 4.95 -9.00
C LEU A 78 -12.05 3.91 -8.59
N SER A 79 -12.07 3.53 -7.32
CA SER A 79 -13.04 2.59 -6.75
C SER A 79 -14.47 3.09 -6.97
N ILE A 80 -14.71 4.37 -6.71
CA ILE A 80 -16.04 4.98 -6.88
C ILE A 80 -16.40 5.06 -8.36
N LEU A 81 -15.49 5.57 -9.18
CA LEU A 81 -15.75 5.79 -10.61
C LEU A 81 -16.01 4.49 -11.37
N LYS A 82 -15.30 3.42 -11.02
CA LYS A 82 -15.38 2.14 -11.72
C LYS A 82 -16.25 1.12 -10.99
N ASN A 83 -16.76 1.47 -9.82
CA ASN A 83 -17.54 0.56 -8.98
C ASN A 83 -16.74 -0.71 -8.66
N ILE A 84 -15.50 -0.53 -8.22
CA ILE A 84 -14.59 -1.60 -7.85
C ILE A 84 -14.31 -1.50 -6.35
N PRO A 85 -14.39 -2.60 -5.57
CA PRO A 85 -14.13 -2.51 -4.13
C PRO A 85 -12.66 -2.21 -3.82
N LEU A 86 -12.44 -1.48 -2.74
CA LEU A 86 -11.11 -1.13 -2.24
C LEU A 86 -10.90 -1.76 -0.88
N PHE A 87 -9.78 -2.45 -0.72
CA PHE A 87 -9.40 -3.13 0.52
C PHE A 87 -8.03 -2.63 0.98
N ALA A 88 -7.77 -2.76 2.27
CA ALA A 88 -6.48 -2.34 2.81
C ALA A 88 -6.00 -3.25 3.92
N THR A 89 -4.71 -3.28 4.12
CA THR A 89 -4.09 -3.82 5.32
C THR A 89 -2.92 -2.92 5.71
N ASP A 90 -2.42 -3.07 6.94
CA ASP A 90 -1.32 -2.21 7.38
C ASP A 90 0.01 -2.58 6.70
N ALA A 91 0.95 -1.65 6.78
CA ALA A 91 2.25 -1.77 6.11
C ALA A 91 3.11 -2.92 6.63
N PHE A 92 2.90 -3.32 7.89
CA PHE A 92 3.70 -4.38 8.51
C PHE A 92 3.51 -5.74 7.85
N TYR A 93 2.39 -5.94 7.19
CA TYR A 93 2.14 -7.16 6.43
C TYR A 93 3.15 -7.33 5.28
N PHE A 94 3.66 -6.21 4.76
CA PHE A 94 4.51 -6.22 3.57
C PHE A 94 6.02 -6.14 3.88
N ASN A 95 6.40 -5.96 5.15
CA ASN A 95 7.81 -5.85 5.54
C ASN A 95 8.22 -6.83 6.64
N LYS A 96 7.49 -7.94 6.76
CA LYS A 96 7.75 -8.97 7.78
C LYS A 96 7.71 -8.41 9.20
N ASN A 97 6.78 -7.50 9.44
CA ASN A 97 6.56 -6.87 10.75
C ASN A 97 7.77 -6.08 11.26
N GLY A 98 8.60 -5.58 10.36
CA GLY A 98 9.74 -4.74 10.71
C GLY A 98 9.32 -3.33 11.11
N PRO A 99 10.20 -2.58 11.79
CA PRO A 99 9.88 -1.21 12.16
C PRO A 99 9.79 -0.28 10.94
N ILE A 100 8.95 0.74 11.04
CA ILE A 100 8.73 1.72 9.96
C ILE A 100 9.10 3.09 10.50
N LYS A 101 9.99 3.79 9.82
CA LYS A 101 10.46 5.11 10.25
C LYS A 101 9.31 6.12 10.33
N ALA A 102 9.22 6.83 11.45
CA ALA A 102 8.25 7.90 11.66
C ALA A 102 8.96 9.27 11.58
N ILE A 103 9.54 9.73 12.68
CA ILE A 103 10.25 11.01 12.76
C ILE A 103 11.54 10.80 13.53
N GLY A 104 12.67 11.22 12.95
CA GLY A 104 13.98 11.08 13.59
C GLY A 104 14.27 9.63 13.95
N LYS A 105 14.47 9.36 15.24
CA LYS A 105 14.70 7.99 15.74
C LYS A 105 13.44 7.27 16.13
N LEU A 106 12.26 7.92 16.06
CA LEU A 106 11.00 7.29 16.32
C LEU A 106 10.58 6.41 15.15
N HIS A 107 10.10 5.23 15.48
CA HIS A 107 9.64 4.27 14.51
C HIS A 107 8.27 3.73 14.91
N PHE A 108 7.46 3.40 13.93
CA PHE A 108 6.24 2.63 14.18
C PHE A 108 6.63 1.17 14.31
N VAL A 109 6.11 0.52 15.32
CA VAL A 109 6.30 -0.92 15.54
C VAL A 109 4.95 -1.54 15.83
N LYS A 110 4.79 -2.80 15.43
CA LYS A 110 3.56 -3.53 15.67
C LYS A 110 3.85 -4.67 16.63
N ILE A 111 3.20 -4.63 17.81
CA ILE A 111 3.39 -5.63 18.86
C ILE A 111 2.00 -6.13 19.26
N ALA A 112 1.78 -7.44 19.11
CA ALA A 112 0.51 -8.07 19.46
C ALA A 112 -0.70 -7.37 18.84
N SER A 113 -0.62 -7.09 17.54
CA SER A 113 -1.66 -6.43 16.74
C SER A 113 -1.86 -4.94 17.05
N GLU A 114 -1.05 -4.36 17.90
CA GLU A 114 -1.13 -2.95 18.28
C GLU A 114 0.05 -2.19 17.67
N ILE A 115 -0.25 -1.05 17.03
CA ILE A 115 0.78 -0.19 16.41
C ILE A 115 1.16 0.89 17.43
N LYS A 116 2.44 0.94 17.77
CA LYS A 116 3.01 1.89 18.74
C LYS A 116 4.20 2.61 18.12
N THR A 117 4.63 3.70 18.76
CA THR A 117 5.89 4.34 18.40
C THR A 117 6.96 3.92 19.40
N GLN A 118 8.18 3.76 18.91
CA GLN A 118 9.32 3.37 19.72
C GLN A 118 10.57 4.06 19.20
N LYS A 119 11.42 4.52 20.12
CA LYS A 119 12.72 5.10 19.75
C LYS A 119 13.71 3.97 19.52
N LEU A 120 14.31 3.96 18.34
CA LEU A 120 15.33 3.00 17.94
C LEU A 120 16.59 3.75 17.54
N GLU A 121 17.71 3.43 18.22
CA GLU A 121 19.01 4.04 17.89
C GLU A 121 19.50 3.57 16.53
N THR A 122 19.30 2.27 16.25
CA THR A 122 19.57 1.70 14.94
C THR A 122 18.37 0.83 14.56
N ALA A 123 17.96 0.91 13.31
CA ALA A 123 16.86 0.09 12.81
C ALA A 123 17.30 -0.56 11.50
N PRO A 124 16.84 -1.79 11.22
CA PRO A 124 17.10 -2.41 9.93
C PRO A 124 16.42 -1.60 8.83
N GLU A 125 16.96 -1.67 7.63
CA GLU A 125 16.34 -1.07 6.47
C GLU A 125 14.97 -1.71 6.24
N VAL A 126 13.96 -0.86 6.01
CA VAL A 126 12.61 -1.35 5.75
C VAL A 126 12.46 -1.65 4.27
N ILE A 127 12.15 -2.90 3.95
CA ILE A 127 11.92 -3.31 2.58
C ILE A 127 10.50 -3.85 2.49
N PHE A 128 9.66 -3.15 1.73
CA PHE A 128 8.32 -3.64 1.43
C PHE A 128 8.38 -4.56 0.23
N ARG A 129 7.64 -5.66 0.29
CA ARG A 129 7.62 -6.64 -0.79
C ARG A 129 6.21 -6.97 -1.20
N LEU A 130 6.01 -7.12 -2.50
CA LEU A 130 4.75 -7.64 -3.03
C LEU A 130 4.69 -9.14 -2.73
N PRO A 131 3.61 -9.62 -2.10
CA PRO A 131 3.48 -11.06 -1.86
C PRO A 131 3.27 -11.80 -3.18
N ASP A 132 3.75 -13.04 -3.26
CA ASP A 132 3.53 -13.89 -4.43
C ASP A 132 2.07 -14.33 -4.54
N VAL A 133 1.41 -14.47 -3.39
CA VAL A 133 0.00 -14.85 -3.31
C VAL A 133 -0.71 -13.81 -2.46
N LEU A 134 -1.81 -13.29 -2.98
CA LEU A 134 -2.63 -12.29 -2.30
C LEU A 134 -3.64 -13.01 -1.40
N ASP A 135 -3.48 -12.89 -0.09
CA ASP A 135 -4.38 -13.49 0.88
C ASP A 135 -5.46 -12.47 1.26
N TYR A 136 -6.66 -12.66 0.74
CA TYR A 136 -7.77 -11.74 0.97
C TYR A 136 -8.13 -11.63 2.46
N ASN A 137 -7.87 -12.66 3.26
CA ASN A 137 -8.20 -12.63 4.69
C ASN A 137 -7.35 -11.63 5.48
N GLU A 138 -6.22 -11.20 4.93
CA GLU A 138 -5.35 -10.21 5.56
C GLU A 138 -5.82 -8.76 5.33
N PHE A 139 -6.83 -8.56 4.49
CA PHE A 139 -7.29 -7.24 4.09
C PHE A 139 -8.70 -6.95 4.62
N SER A 140 -8.96 -5.66 4.86
CA SER A 140 -10.24 -5.18 5.36
C SER A 140 -10.90 -4.23 4.37
N THR A 141 -12.22 -4.21 4.36
CA THR A 141 -13.00 -3.22 3.61
C THR A 141 -12.90 -1.83 4.25
N GLU A 142 -12.44 -1.73 5.48
CA GLU A 142 -12.13 -0.44 6.11
C GLU A 142 -10.80 0.05 5.56
N ALA A 143 -10.88 0.73 4.44
CA ALA A 143 -9.70 1.09 3.66
C ALA A 143 -9.17 2.50 3.97
N ALA A 144 -9.70 3.16 5.00
CA ALA A 144 -9.24 4.48 5.39
C ALA A 144 -7.75 4.46 5.78
N PRO A 145 -7.03 5.56 5.51
CA PRO A 145 -5.62 5.65 5.87
C PRO A 145 -5.37 5.56 7.37
N LEU A 146 -4.26 4.93 7.75
CA LEU A 146 -3.80 4.89 9.12
C LEU A 146 -2.85 6.07 9.34
N TYR A 147 -3.42 7.24 9.61
CA TYR A 147 -2.65 8.45 9.88
C TYR A 147 -2.17 8.44 11.33
N MET A 148 -1.03 7.83 11.56
CA MET A 148 -0.45 7.74 12.91
C MET A 148 0.41 8.95 13.25
N ILE A 149 0.56 9.89 12.33
CA ILE A 149 1.47 11.02 12.48
C ILE A 149 1.07 11.95 13.64
N GLY A 150 -0.24 12.10 13.88
CA GLY A 150 -0.74 12.91 14.97
C GLY A 150 -0.30 12.38 16.33
N ALA A 151 -0.25 11.06 16.49
CA ALA A 151 0.23 10.44 17.72
C ALA A 151 1.73 10.64 17.91
N VAL A 152 2.48 10.74 16.82
CA VAL A 152 3.93 10.97 16.84
C VAL A 152 4.24 12.45 17.12
N GLY A 153 3.44 13.35 16.57
CA GLY A 153 3.68 14.79 16.67
C GLY A 153 3.23 15.43 17.97
N GLN A 154 2.64 14.67 18.87
CA GLN A 154 2.11 15.18 20.13
C GLN A 154 2.98 14.87 21.34
#